data_22b0645d1853ec389a4509b95631b9b1
#
_entry.id   22b0645d1853ec389a4509b95631b9b1
#
_cell.length_a   1.000
_cell.length_b   1.000
_cell.length_c   1.000
_cell.angle_alpha   90.00
_cell.angle_beta   90.00
_cell.angle_gamma   90.00
#
_symmetry.space_group_name_H-M   'P 1'
#
loop_
_entity.id
_entity.type
_entity.pdbx_description
1 polymer ?
#
loop_
_entity_poly.entity_id
_entity_poly.type
_entity_poly.pdbx_seq_one_letter_code
_entity_poly.pdbx_strand_id
1 'polypeptide(L)'
;MQLTIRISEHAMSFSKREADSTISHEPYHMKSGVSTAANLRQAFNDSHMLAEQHRSARVLIDTPVLVIPADECDNEKAEQLYAYTYGEDKSVEVMTSMLESANVVVAFAVNRDLKLVLDDNFKMVTFLPLMLPVWQHLHADSYKSAKRKMYAYLHGKTMELVSFRQN
;
A
#
# COMPACT_ATOMS: atom_id res chain seq x y z
N MET A 1 14.01 -13.70 1.86
CA MET A 1 13.62 -12.70 2.85
C MET A 1 12.72 -11.69 2.14
N GLN A 2 11.65 -11.22 2.76
CA GLN A 2 10.72 -10.27 2.16
C GLN A 2 11.02 -8.86 2.68
N LEU A 3 11.20 -7.91 1.79
CA LEU A 3 11.33 -6.49 2.09
C LEU A 3 9.95 -5.84 2.08
N THR A 4 9.69 -4.92 2.99
CA THR A 4 8.51 -4.05 2.95
C THR A 4 8.96 -2.64 2.59
N ILE A 5 8.39 -2.09 1.53
CA ILE A 5 8.63 -0.73 1.04
C ILE A 5 7.36 0.06 1.27
N ARG A 6 7.42 1.12 2.06
CA ARG A 6 6.34 2.08 2.20
C ARG A 6 6.63 3.31 1.35
N ILE A 7 5.66 3.72 0.57
CA ILE A 7 5.75 4.88 -0.32
C ILE A 7 4.57 5.81 -0.06
N SER A 8 4.87 7.05 0.26
CA SER A 8 3.90 8.15 0.36
C SER A 8 4.34 9.32 -0.53
N GLU A 9 3.54 10.37 -0.59
CA GLU A 9 3.81 11.53 -1.45
C GLU A 9 5.20 12.16 -1.24
N HIS A 10 5.67 12.16 0.01
CA HIS A 10 6.90 12.89 0.38
C HIS A 10 7.97 12.04 1.06
N ALA A 11 7.70 10.76 1.29
CA ALA A 11 8.62 9.90 2.02
C ALA A 11 8.54 8.44 1.56
N MET A 12 9.67 7.77 1.63
CA MET A 12 9.79 6.32 1.53
C MET A 12 10.40 5.76 2.80
N SER A 13 10.15 4.50 3.07
CA SER A 13 10.89 3.75 4.07
C SER A 13 10.96 2.28 3.69
N PHE A 14 12.01 1.66 4.14
CA PHE A 14 12.31 0.24 3.92
C PHE A 14 12.31 -0.48 5.25
N SER A 15 11.74 -1.67 5.30
CA SER A 15 11.69 -2.46 6.53
C SER A 15 11.82 -3.93 6.22
N LYS A 16 12.54 -4.65 7.05
CA LYS A 16 12.64 -6.12 6.97
C LYS A 16 12.53 -6.72 8.37
N ARG A 17 12.02 -7.94 8.42
CA ARG A 17 12.06 -8.72 9.66
C ARG A 17 13.37 -9.50 9.69
N GLU A 18 14.12 -9.34 10.76
CA GLU A 18 15.36 -10.07 11.01
C GLU A 18 15.06 -11.49 11.55
N ALA A 19 16.10 -12.32 11.63
CA ALA A 19 15.98 -13.70 12.10
C ALA A 19 15.52 -13.82 13.55
N ASP A 20 15.83 -12.84 14.39
CA ASP A 20 15.40 -12.75 15.79
C ASP A 20 14.00 -12.14 15.96
N SER A 21 13.26 -11.96 14.86
CA SER A 21 11.95 -11.34 14.80
C SER A 21 11.91 -9.83 15.07
N THR A 22 13.03 -9.16 15.24
CA THR A 22 13.10 -7.70 15.26
C THR A 22 12.79 -7.11 13.88
N ILE A 23 12.40 -5.86 13.83
CA ILE A 23 12.15 -5.14 12.58
C ILE A 23 13.23 -4.08 12.42
N SER A 24 14.06 -4.25 11.40
CA SER A 24 14.96 -3.20 10.93
C SER A 24 14.18 -2.23 10.06
N HIS A 25 14.41 -0.93 10.24
CA HIS A 25 13.72 0.15 9.54
C HIS A 25 14.71 1.21 9.09
N GLU A 26 14.63 1.59 7.81
CA GLU A 26 15.45 2.62 7.19
C GLU A 26 14.53 3.66 6.51
N PRO A 27 14.44 4.90 7.04
CA PRO A 27 13.73 5.99 6.39
C PRO A 27 14.55 6.55 5.22
N TYR A 28 13.86 6.94 4.15
CA TYR A 28 14.47 7.59 2.99
C TYR A 28 13.77 8.92 2.69
N HIS A 29 14.55 9.99 2.66
CA HIS A 29 14.07 11.33 2.35
C HIS A 29 14.05 11.56 0.85
N MET A 30 12.87 11.68 0.26
CA MET A 30 12.72 11.94 -1.16
C MET A 30 13.17 13.36 -1.51
N LYS A 31 13.83 13.50 -2.64
CA LYS A 31 14.20 14.80 -3.20
C LYS A 31 12.96 15.47 -3.77
N SER A 32 12.72 16.72 -3.36
CA SER A 32 11.63 17.54 -3.87
C SER A 32 11.81 17.82 -5.37
N GLY A 33 10.71 17.86 -6.13
CA GLY A 33 10.73 18.11 -7.56
C GLY A 33 11.21 16.93 -8.42
N VAL A 34 11.46 15.78 -7.81
CA VAL A 34 11.86 14.53 -8.49
C VAL A 34 10.74 13.52 -8.34
N SER A 35 10.42 12.79 -9.41
CA SER A 35 9.35 11.78 -9.38
C SER A 35 9.65 10.68 -8.35
N THR A 36 8.59 10.04 -7.85
CA THR A 36 8.70 8.92 -6.90
C THR A 36 9.53 7.76 -7.47
N ALA A 37 9.34 7.45 -8.76
CA ALA A 37 10.12 6.42 -9.45
C ALA A 37 11.62 6.77 -9.55
N ALA A 38 11.97 8.04 -9.83
CA ALA A 38 13.35 8.48 -9.86
C ALA A 38 13.98 8.52 -8.47
N ASN A 39 13.23 8.93 -7.44
CA ASN A 39 13.67 8.83 -6.05
C ASN A 39 13.93 7.38 -5.64
N LEU A 40 13.07 6.43 -6.06
CA LEU A 40 13.27 5.01 -5.76
C LEU A 40 14.52 4.45 -6.48
N ARG A 41 14.77 4.82 -7.76
CA ARG A 41 16.03 4.45 -8.45
C ARG A 41 17.26 4.96 -7.70
N GLN A 42 17.20 6.18 -7.20
CA GLN A 42 18.29 6.73 -6.39
C GLN A 42 18.44 5.96 -5.06
N ALA A 43 17.33 5.60 -4.42
CA ALA A 43 17.36 4.85 -3.18
C ALA A 43 18.05 3.47 -3.31
N PHE A 44 17.96 2.81 -4.48
CA PHE A 44 18.72 1.56 -4.74
C PHE A 44 20.23 1.76 -4.71
N ASN A 45 20.72 2.97 -4.96
CA ASN A 45 22.15 3.28 -4.85
C ASN A 45 22.55 3.73 -3.44
N ASP A 46 21.63 4.35 -2.70
CA ASP A 46 21.94 5.03 -1.44
C ASP A 46 21.60 4.20 -0.19
N SER A 47 20.61 3.27 -0.29
CA SER A 47 20.09 2.51 0.83
C SER A 47 20.87 1.22 1.04
N HIS A 48 21.34 1.01 2.26
CA HIS A 48 21.99 -0.24 2.64
C HIS A 48 21.01 -1.42 2.61
N MET A 49 19.74 -1.18 2.99
CA MET A 49 18.73 -2.22 3.04
C MET A 49 18.33 -2.68 1.63
N LEU A 50 18.24 -1.77 0.65
CA LEU A 50 17.98 -2.12 -0.74
C LEU A 50 19.16 -2.78 -1.45
N ALA A 51 20.39 -2.51 -1.02
CA ALA A 51 21.60 -3.15 -1.55
C ALA A 51 21.68 -4.66 -1.21
N GLU A 52 20.95 -5.11 -0.20
CA GLU A 52 20.85 -6.53 0.12
C GLU A 52 20.02 -7.29 -0.93
N GLN A 53 20.35 -8.56 -1.17
CA GLN A 53 19.59 -9.39 -2.11
C GLN A 53 18.24 -9.82 -1.51
N HIS A 54 17.19 -9.14 -1.93
CA HIS A 54 15.81 -9.53 -1.61
C HIS A 54 15.15 -10.22 -2.82
N ARG A 55 14.45 -11.34 -2.59
CA ARG A 55 13.71 -12.02 -3.66
C ARG A 55 12.33 -11.44 -3.90
N SER A 56 11.73 -10.87 -2.87
CA SER A 56 10.37 -10.33 -2.93
C SER A 56 10.24 -9.03 -2.15
N ALA A 57 9.39 -8.15 -2.67
CA ALA A 57 9.00 -6.91 -2.01
C ALA A 57 7.48 -6.86 -1.80
N ARG A 58 7.07 -6.39 -0.62
CA ARG A 58 5.73 -5.92 -0.35
C ARG A 58 5.75 -4.40 -0.37
N VAL A 59 4.96 -3.81 -1.24
CA VAL A 59 4.94 -2.35 -1.44
C VAL A 59 3.63 -1.80 -0.92
N LEU A 60 3.70 -0.96 0.10
CA LEU A 60 2.57 -0.25 0.69
C LEU A 60 2.53 1.16 0.11
N ILE A 61 1.49 1.46 -0.67
CA ILE A 61 1.35 2.75 -1.37
C ILE A 61 0.26 3.59 -0.70
N ASP A 62 0.63 4.82 -0.37
CA ASP A 62 -0.32 5.85 0.09
C ASP A 62 -0.95 6.51 -1.14
N THR A 63 -2.15 6.06 -1.48
CA THR A 63 -2.90 6.45 -2.67
C THR A 63 -4.40 6.43 -2.36
N PRO A 64 -5.23 7.22 -3.06
CA PRO A 64 -6.67 7.11 -2.95
C PRO A 64 -7.14 5.67 -3.18
N VAL A 65 -8.14 5.25 -2.42
CA VAL A 65 -8.71 3.90 -2.50
C VAL A 65 -10.21 3.95 -2.71
N LEU A 66 -10.73 3.00 -3.49
CA LEU A 66 -12.15 2.78 -3.67
C LEU A 66 -12.53 1.41 -3.11
N VAL A 67 -13.49 1.39 -2.19
CA VAL A 67 -13.99 0.15 -1.58
C VAL A 67 -15.27 -0.27 -2.29
N ILE A 68 -15.31 -1.50 -2.80
CA ILE A 68 -16.42 -2.04 -3.61
C ILE A 68 -16.87 -3.36 -2.97
N PRO A 69 -18.17 -3.63 -2.82
CA PRO A 69 -18.64 -4.96 -2.40
C PRO A 69 -18.10 -6.05 -3.34
N ALA A 70 -17.60 -7.15 -2.77
CA ALA A 70 -16.91 -8.18 -3.57
C ALA A 70 -17.84 -8.85 -4.60
N ASP A 71 -19.09 -9.03 -4.25
CA ASP A 71 -20.12 -9.67 -5.11
C ASP A 71 -20.54 -8.79 -6.31
N GLU A 72 -20.19 -7.50 -6.28
CA GLU A 72 -20.52 -6.54 -7.35
C GLU A 72 -19.29 -6.13 -8.16
N CYS A 73 -18.11 -6.70 -7.87
CA CYS A 73 -16.84 -6.26 -8.41
C CYS A 73 -16.12 -7.37 -9.19
N ASP A 74 -15.78 -7.06 -10.44
CA ASP A 74 -14.71 -7.70 -11.20
C ASP A 74 -13.61 -6.66 -11.49
N ASN A 75 -12.49 -7.10 -12.09
CA ASN A 75 -11.36 -6.22 -12.32
C ASN A 75 -11.66 -5.08 -13.30
N GLU A 76 -12.43 -5.35 -14.37
CA GLU A 76 -12.79 -4.34 -15.36
C GLU A 76 -13.70 -3.27 -14.75
N LYS A 77 -14.68 -3.70 -13.98
CA LYS A 77 -15.59 -2.82 -13.27
C LYS A 77 -14.88 -1.99 -12.20
N ALA A 78 -13.90 -2.58 -11.50
CA ALA A 78 -13.09 -1.86 -10.52
C ALA A 78 -12.29 -0.72 -11.17
N GLU A 79 -11.67 -0.96 -12.35
CA GLU A 79 -10.93 0.05 -13.09
C GLU A 79 -11.84 1.19 -13.56
N GLN A 80 -13.02 0.85 -14.14
CA GLN A 80 -14.00 1.83 -14.59
C GLN A 80 -14.52 2.70 -13.43
N LEU A 81 -14.89 2.09 -12.31
CA LEU A 81 -15.38 2.80 -11.12
C LEU A 81 -14.29 3.69 -10.51
N TYR A 82 -13.04 3.21 -10.49
CA TYR A 82 -11.91 3.99 -10.00
C TYR A 82 -11.67 5.22 -10.89
N ALA A 83 -11.63 5.04 -12.22
CA ALA A 83 -11.48 6.13 -13.18
C ALA A 83 -12.65 7.14 -13.11
N TYR A 84 -13.87 6.66 -12.92
CA TYR A 84 -15.03 7.53 -12.73
C TYR A 84 -14.93 8.38 -11.46
N THR A 85 -14.38 7.79 -10.37
CA THR A 85 -14.32 8.45 -9.05
C THR A 85 -13.16 9.45 -8.97
N TYR A 86 -11.99 9.09 -9.50
CA TYR A 86 -10.74 9.86 -9.33
C TYR A 86 -10.21 10.49 -10.62
N GLY A 87 -10.86 10.22 -11.75
CA GLY A 87 -10.40 10.66 -13.07
C GLY A 87 -9.52 9.63 -13.78
N GLU A 88 -9.49 9.72 -15.09
CA GLU A 88 -8.59 8.89 -15.91
C GLU A 88 -7.15 9.44 -15.84
N ASP A 89 -6.21 8.58 -15.49
CA ASP A 89 -4.78 8.87 -15.53
C ASP A 89 -4.04 7.71 -16.20
N LYS A 90 -3.47 7.95 -17.37
CA LYS A 90 -2.72 6.96 -18.15
C LYS A 90 -1.36 6.60 -17.53
N SER A 91 -0.87 7.40 -16.59
CA SER A 91 0.39 7.15 -15.88
C SER A 91 0.27 6.10 -14.78
N VAL A 92 -0.95 5.69 -14.44
CA VAL A 92 -1.20 4.69 -13.40
C VAL A 92 -1.81 3.40 -13.96
N GLU A 93 -1.70 2.35 -13.18
CA GLU A 93 -2.40 1.07 -13.34
C GLU A 93 -3.28 0.87 -12.11
N VAL A 94 -4.56 0.62 -12.34
CA VAL A 94 -5.48 0.30 -11.23
C VAL A 94 -5.31 -1.15 -10.86
N MET A 95 -5.09 -1.39 -9.58
CA MET A 95 -4.95 -2.73 -8.99
C MET A 95 -6.04 -2.94 -7.95
N THR A 96 -6.28 -4.19 -7.63
CA THR A 96 -7.25 -4.60 -6.62
C THR A 96 -6.61 -5.46 -5.55
N SER A 97 -7.10 -5.33 -4.33
CA SER A 97 -6.80 -6.22 -3.21
C SER A 97 -8.05 -6.54 -2.44
N MET A 98 -8.15 -7.76 -1.93
CA MET A 98 -9.32 -8.18 -1.17
C MET A 98 -9.13 -7.95 0.33
N LEU A 99 -10.12 -7.36 0.98
CA LEU A 99 -10.30 -7.39 2.42
C LEU A 99 -11.33 -8.48 2.74
N GLU A 100 -10.87 -9.73 2.77
CA GLU A 100 -11.74 -10.93 2.90
C GLU A 100 -12.66 -10.84 4.12
N SER A 101 -12.13 -10.39 5.24
CA SER A 101 -12.87 -10.28 6.49
C SER A 101 -14.09 -9.34 6.42
N ALA A 102 -14.12 -8.39 5.48
CA ALA A 102 -15.21 -7.47 5.26
C ALA A 102 -15.97 -7.74 3.95
N ASN A 103 -15.58 -8.75 3.18
CA ASN A 103 -16.12 -9.10 1.85
C ASN A 103 -16.13 -7.90 0.88
N VAL A 104 -15.01 -7.17 0.83
CA VAL A 104 -14.85 -6.02 -0.07
C VAL A 104 -13.56 -6.09 -0.88
N VAL A 105 -13.63 -5.58 -2.09
CA VAL A 105 -12.48 -5.32 -2.96
C VAL A 105 -12.05 -3.87 -2.75
N VAL A 106 -10.76 -3.67 -2.59
CA VAL A 106 -10.13 -2.35 -2.49
C VAL A 106 -9.37 -2.08 -3.78
N ALA A 107 -9.88 -1.16 -4.60
CA ALA A 107 -9.20 -0.70 -5.80
C ALA A 107 -8.31 0.50 -5.47
N PHE A 108 -7.11 0.54 -6.06
CA PHE A 108 -6.10 1.57 -5.84
C PHE A 108 -5.19 1.71 -7.06
N ALA A 109 -4.57 2.87 -7.22
CA ALA A 109 -3.71 3.15 -8.36
C ALA A 109 -2.22 3.03 -8.01
N VAL A 110 -1.45 2.48 -8.95
CA VAL A 110 0.01 2.37 -8.88
C VAL A 110 0.61 3.06 -10.09
N ASN A 111 1.57 3.95 -9.88
CA ASN A 111 2.28 4.60 -10.97
C ASN A 111 3.08 3.56 -11.77
N ARG A 112 2.95 3.58 -13.11
CA ARG A 112 3.55 2.59 -14.03
C ARG A 112 5.08 2.63 -14.00
N ASP A 113 5.69 3.83 -13.92
CA ASP A 113 7.14 3.95 -13.85
C ASP A 113 7.69 3.41 -12.53
N LEU A 114 6.96 3.64 -11.42
CA LEU A 114 7.29 3.08 -10.11
C LEU A 114 7.23 1.56 -10.13
N LYS A 115 6.18 1.00 -10.74
CA LYS A 115 6.00 -0.44 -10.92
C LYS A 115 7.16 -1.04 -11.71
N LEU A 116 7.54 -0.43 -12.84
CA LEU A 116 8.68 -0.89 -13.64
C LEU A 116 9.98 -0.93 -12.83
N VAL A 117 10.28 0.11 -12.05
CA VAL A 117 11.48 0.11 -11.19
C VAL A 117 11.49 -1.04 -10.20
N LEU A 118 10.34 -1.37 -9.63
CA LEU A 118 10.22 -2.46 -8.67
C LEU A 118 10.32 -3.84 -9.34
N ASP A 119 9.66 -4.02 -10.47
CA ASP A 119 9.67 -5.27 -11.24
C ASP A 119 11.08 -5.59 -11.80
N ASP A 120 11.88 -4.55 -12.12
CA ASP A 120 13.28 -4.70 -12.55
C ASP A 120 14.21 -5.17 -11.41
N ASN A 121 13.87 -4.86 -10.15
CA ASN A 121 14.75 -5.11 -9.01
C ASN A 121 14.32 -6.32 -8.15
N PHE A 122 13.07 -6.76 -8.24
CA PHE A 122 12.55 -7.87 -7.45
C PHE A 122 11.90 -8.93 -8.31
N LYS A 123 12.11 -10.21 -7.99
CA LYS A 123 11.45 -11.32 -8.69
C LYS A 123 9.95 -11.37 -8.46
N MET A 124 9.49 -10.87 -7.34
CA MET A 124 8.08 -10.87 -6.96
C MET A 124 7.76 -9.60 -6.18
N VAL A 125 6.82 -8.82 -6.68
CA VAL A 125 6.32 -7.59 -6.04
C VAL A 125 4.84 -7.76 -5.73
N THR A 126 4.46 -7.45 -4.49
CA THR A 126 3.05 -7.39 -4.07
C THR A 126 2.73 -5.95 -3.71
N PHE A 127 1.82 -5.33 -4.45
CA PHE A 127 1.34 -3.98 -4.16
C PHE A 127 0.10 -4.04 -3.29
N LEU A 128 0.04 -3.20 -2.29
CA LEU A 128 -1.09 -3.03 -1.38
C LEU A 128 -1.30 -1.54 -1.09
N PRO A 129 -2.55 -1.08 -0.95
CA PRO A 129 -2.78 0.24 -0.40
C PRO A 129 -2.31 0.28 1.06
N LEU A 130 -1.74 1.43 1.47
CA LEU A 130 -1.13 1.60 2.80
C LEU A 130 -2.08 1.20 3.93
N MET A 131 -3.36 1.54 3.79
CA MET A 131 -4.36 1.31 4.83
C MET A 131 -4.89 -0.12 4.92
N LEU A 132 -4.70 -0.95 3.92
CA LEU A 132 -5.28 -2.30 3.91
C LEU A 132 -4.84 -3.16 5.11
N PRO A 133 -3.53 -3.27 5.45
CA PRO A 133 -3.11 -4.02 6.64
C PRO A 133 -3.65 -3.42 7.94
N VAL A 134 -3.79 -2.10 8.01
CA VAL A 134 -4.38 -1.40 9.16
C VAL A 134 -5.86 -1.77 9.29
N TRP A 135 -6.61 -1.73 8.21
CA TRP A 135 -8.03 -2.12 8.21
C TRP A 135 -8.23 -3.59 8.58
N GLN A 136 -7.38 -4.49 8.09
CA GLN A 136 -7.41 -5.90 8.51
C GLN A 136 -7.26 -6.05 10.02
N HIS A 137 -6.28 -5.35 10.60
CA HIS A 137 -6.04 -5.37 12.05
C HIS A 137 -7.22 -4.78 12.84
N LEU A 138 -7.72 -3.61 12.45
CA LEU A 138 -8.82 -2.92 13.12
C LEU A 138 -10.14 -3.68 12.99
N HIS A 139 -10.38 -4.32 11.84
CA HIS A 139 -11.52 -5.20 11.65
C HIS A 139 -11.49 -6.37 12.64
N ALA A 140 -10.36 -7.08 12.72
CA ALA A 140 -10.19 -8.16 13.68
C ALA A 140 -10.36 -7.70 15.15
N ASP A 141 -9.91 -6.46 15.48
CA ASP A 141 -10.12 -5.88 16.82
C ASP A 141 -11.59 -5.51 17.07
N SER A 142 -12.34 -5.15 16.05
CA SER A 142 -13.76 -4.77 16.17
C SER A 142 -14.62 -5.90 16.73
N TYR A 143 -14.28 -7.16 16.42
CA TYR A 143 -14.99 -8.34 16.91
C TYR A 143 -14.71 -8.71 18.37
N LYS A 144 -13.68 -8.13 18.98
CA LYS A 144 -13.35 -8.37 20.40
C LYS A 144 -14.33 -7.69 21.38
N SER A 145 -15.26 -6.89 20.87
CA SER A 145 -16.22 -6.14 21.68
C SER A 145 -17.56 -6.03 20.97
N ALA A 146 -18.66 -6.24 21.70
CA ALA A 146 -20.01 -6.00 21.19
C ALA A 146 -20.35 -4.51 20.98
N LYS A 147 -19.46 -3.59 21.39
CA LYS A 147 -19.68 -2.15 21.22
C LYS A 147 -19.21 -1.70 19.83
N ARG A 148 -19.98 -0.86 19.18
CA ARG A 148 -19.54 -0.17 17.98
C ARG A 148 -18.30 0.67 18.30
N LYS A 149 -17.25 0.50 17.49
CA LYS A 149 -16.00 1.26 17.61
C LYS A 149 -15.81 2.11 16.38
N MET A 150 -15.30 3.32 16.57
CA MET A 150 -14.73 4.15 15.52
C MET A 150 -13.24 4.24 15.79
N TYR A 151 -12.44 3.97 14.77
CA TYR A 151 -11.00 4.03 14.83
C TYR A 151 -10.53 5.28 14.09
N ALA A 152 -9.60 6.00 14.68
CA ALA A 152 -8.89 7.09 14.02
C ALA A 152 -7.42 6.69 13.88
N TYR A 153 -6.93 6.67 12.65
CA TYR A 153 -5.54 6.37 12.33
C TYR A 153 -4.88 7.60 11.73
N LEU A 154 -3.81 8.07 12.36
CA LEU A 154 -3.06 9.24 11.94
C LEU A 154 -1.78 8.79 11.22
N HIS A 155 -1.59 9.22 9.98
CA HIS A 155 -0.35 8.99 9.24
C HIS A 155 0.01 10.21 8.38
N GLY A 156 1.26 10.62 8.44
CA GLY A 156 1.71 11.85 7.77
C GLY A 156 0.88 13.05 8.24
N LYS A 157 0.15 13.67 7.32
CA LYS A 157 -0.78 14.80 7.58
C LYS A 157 -2.25 14.39 7.42
N THR A 158 -2.51 13.10 7.26
CA THR A 158 -3.84 12.55 6.99
C THR A 158 -4.37 11.82 8.22
N MET A 159 -5.68 11.90 8.44
CA MET A 159 -6.40 11.12 9.42
C MET A 159 -7.45 10.26 8.72
N GLU A 160 -7.33 8.95 8.89
CA GLU A 160 -8.33 7.98 8.41
C GLU A 160 -9.30 7.64 9.54
N LEU A 161 -10.60 7.74 9.25
CA LEU A 161 -11.66 7.32 10.16
C LEU A 161 -12.30 6.06 9.62
N VAL A 162 -12.33 5.01 10.44
CA VAL A 162 -12.85 3.69 10.04
C VAL A 162 -13.80 3.16 11.11
N SER A 163 -14.93 2.65 10.69
CA SER A 163 -15.81 1.84 11.54
C SER A 163 -16.29 0.61 10.77
N PHE A 164 -16.45 -0.49 11.46
CA PHE A 164 -16.96 -1.73 10.91
C PHE A 164 -18.33 -2.03 11.51
N ARG A 165 -19.29 -2.36 10.63
CA ARG A 165 -20.59 -2.84 11.07
C ARG A 165 -20.47 -4.35 11.31
N GLN A 166 -20.80 -4.78 12.51
CA GLN A 166 -20.99 -6.19 12.81
C GLN A 166 -22.40 -6.56 12.34
N ASN A 167 -22.51 -7.50 11.42
CA ASN A 167 -23.78 -8.09 11.00
C ASN A 167 -24.14 -9.24 11.92
#